data_2e7fec682059cc8f01bfbb3b69ed20b7
#
_entry.id   2e7fec682059cc8f01bfbb3b69ed20b7
#
_cell.length_a   1.000
_cell.length_b   1.000
_cell.length_c   1.000
_cell.angle_alpha   90.00
_cell.angle_beta   90.00
_cell.angle_gamma   90.00
#
_symmetry.space_group_name_H-M   'P 1'
#
loop_
_entity.id
_entity.type
_entity.pdbx_description
1 polymer ?
#
loop_
_entity_poly.entity_id
_entity_poly.type
_entity_poly.pdbx_seq_one_letter_code
_entity_poly.pdbx_strand_id
1 'polypeptide(L)'
;MESVNIKELNDRIQKESAFVDIITMEMNKVIVGQKELVENLLIGLLANGHILLEGMPGLAKTLAINSLAKIVDAKFSRIQFTPDLLPADLVGTMIYSQKNEDFQIKKGPIFANFILADEINRSPAKVQSALLEAMQERQVTIGTETFKLPEPFLVMATQNPIEQEGTYPLPEAQVDRFMLKVVVTYPKKEEEKLIIRMNNTGEYPKPSTVLKPEDIIRAREVVRDVYMDEKIEKYIVDIVYATRTPENYGLSKLKNLISYGGSPRASISLAMAAKAYAFIKRRGYVIPEDVRAVAYEVLRHRIGLTYEAEAENITTETIISEIMNAVEVP
;
A
#
# COMPACT_ATOMS: atom_id res chain seq x y z
N MET A 1 22.23 -25.39 -5.54
CA MET A 1 20.88 -24.78 -5.66
C MET A 1 20.00 -25.81 -6.34
N GLU A 2 18.96 -26.30 -5.66
CA GLU A 2 17.99 -27.19 -6.30
C GLU A 2 17.36 -26.45 -7.48
N SER A 3 17.30 -27.10 -8.63
CA SER A 3 16.66 -26.54 -9.82
C SER A 3 15.16 -26.33 -9.49
N VAL A 4 14.77 -25.07 -9.33
CA VAL A 4 13.35 -24.73 -9.11
C VAL A 4 12.54 -25.32 -10.28
N ASN A 5 11.64 -26.24 -9.99
CA ASN A 5 10.73 -26.76 -10.98
C ASN A 5 9.65 -25.72 -11.26
N ILE A 6 9.93 -24.82 -12.21
CA ILE A 6 9.04 -23.71 -12.59
C ILE A 6 7.64 -24.18 -12.95
N LYS A 7 7.51 -25.36 -13.53
CA LYS A 7 6.20 -25.92 -13.89
C LYS A 7 5.37 -26.26 -12.65
N GLU A 8 5.96 -26.93 -11.69
CA GLU A 8 5.30 -27.32 -10.44
C GLU A 8 4.93 -26.07 -9.61
N LEU A 9 5.83 -25.07 -9.61
CA LEU A 9 5.57 -23.79 -8.97
C LEU A 9 4.40 -23.03 -9.66
N ASN A 10 4.34 -23.02 -10.98
CA ASN A 10 3.23 -22.43 -11.72
C ASN A 10 1.90 -23.13 -11.40
N ASP A 11 1.87 -24.46 -11.38
CA ASP A 11 0.66 -25.23 -11.06
C ASP A 11 0.17 -24.94 -9.64
N ARG A 12 1.10 -24.81 -8.68
CA ARG A 12 0.79 -24.40 -7.30
C ARG A 12 0.23 -23.00 -7.25
N ILE A 13 0.87 -22.04 -7.92
CA ILE A 13 0.44 -20.65 -7.92
C ILE A 13 -0.92 -20.48 -8.60
N GLN A 14 -1.20 -21.17 -9.69
CA GLN A 14 -2.51 -21.15 -10.34
C GLN A 14 -3.63 -21.58 -9.40
N LYS A 15 -3.40 -22.58 -8.56
CA LYS A 15 -4.38 -23.05 -7.57
C LYS A 15 -4.53 -22.05 -6.43
N GLU A 16 -3.41 -21.63 -5.85
CA GLU A 16 -3.39 -20.75 -4.67
C GLU A 16 -3.85 -19.31 -4.99
N SER A 17 -3.71 -18.84 -6.23
CA SER A 17 -4.15 -17.51 -6.65
C SER A 17 -5.62 -17.46 -7.14
N ALA A 18 -6.31 -18.58 -7.20
CA ALA A 18 -7.69 -18.63 -7.72
C ALA A 18 -8.66 -17.71 -6.97
N PHE A 19 -8.42 -17.47 -5.67
CA PHE A 19 -9.24 -16.59 -4.86
C PHE A 19 -9.14 -15.12 -5.27
N VAL A 20 -8.08 -14.69 -5.98
CA VAL A 20 -7.91 -13.31 -6.44
C VAL A 20 -9.06 -12.88 -7.35
N ASP A 21 -9.50 -13.77 -8.26
CA ASP A 21 -10.65 -13.48 -9.11
C ASP A 21 -11.93 -13.34 -8.30
N ILE A 22 -12.10 -14.16 -7.27
CA ILE A 22 -13.27 -14.13 -6.40
C ILE A 22 -13.30 -12.80 -5.62
N ILE A 23 -12.15 -12.37 -5.05
CA ILE A 23 -12.07 -11.04 -4.41
C ILE A 23 -12.40 -9.95 -5.42
N THR A 24 -11.80 -10.00 -6.61
CA THR A 24 -12.02 -8.98 -7.64
C THR A 24 -13.50 -8.93 -8.07
N MET A 25 -14.17 -10.06 -8.22
CA MET A 25 -15.60 -10.12 -8.47
C MET A 25 -16.43 -9.50 -7.36
N GLU A 26 -16.14 -9.84 -6.11
CA GLU A 26 -16.85 -9.29 -4.95
C GLU A 26 -16.62 -7.77 -4.79
N MET A 27 -15.39 -7.31 -5.02
CA MET A 27 -15.07 -5.87 -5.02
C MET A 27 -15.81 -5.12 -6.13
N ASN A 28 -15.89 -5.68 -7.33
CA ASN A 28 -16.59 -5.08 -8.48
C ASN A 28 -18.11 -4.99 -8.29
N LYS A 29 -18.72 -5.74 -7.38
CA LYS A 29 -20.14 -5.57 -7.02
C LYS A 29 -20.40 -4.23 -6.32
N VAL A 30 -19.40 -3.71 -5.61
CA VAL A 30 -19.54 -2.57 -4.71
C VAL A 30 -18.83 -1.34 -5.24
N ILE A 31 -17.69 -1.53 -5.92
CA ILE A 31 -16.82 -0.47 -6.41
C ILE A 31 -16.93 -0.42 -7.93
N VAL A 32 -17.43 0.70 -8.42
CA VAL A 32 -17.51 0.97 -9.86
C VAL A 32 -16.22 1.67 -10.30
N GLY A 33 -15.58 1.14 -11.33
CA GLY A 33 -14.28 1.65 -11.76
C GLY A 33 -13.17 1.33 -10.76
N GLN A 34 -12.19 2.21 -10.61
CA GLN A 34 -11.12 2.10 -9.60
C GLN A 34 -10.37 0.76 -9.60
N LYS A 35 -10.20 0.15 -10.80
CA LYS A 35 -9.51 -1.15 -10.94
C LYS A 35 -8.09 -1.13 -10.40
N GLU A 36 -7.37 -0.03 -10.65
CA GLU A 36 -6.01 0.17 -10.17
C GLU A 36 -5.94 0.21 -8.65
N LEU A 37 -6.92 0.88 -8.00
CA LEU A 37 -7.01 0.89 -6.54
C LEU A 37 -7.20 -0.53 -5.99
N VAL A 38 -8.11 -1.32 -6.57
CA VAL A 38 -8.37 -2.70 -6.12
C VAL A 38 -7.14 -3.57 -6.33
N GLU A 39 -6.47 -3.48 -7.47
CA GLU A 39 -5.25 -4.24 -7.77
C GLU A 39 -4.12 -3.87 -6.80
N ASN A 40 -3.90 -2.59 -6.53
CA ASN A 40 -2.89 -2.12 -5.58
C ASN A 40 -3.21 -2.50 -4.13
N LEU A 41 -4.48 -2.54 -3.74
CA LEU A 41 -4.89 -3.08 -2.44
C LEU A 41 -4.52 -4.56 -2.30
N LEU A 42 -4.72 -5.36 -3.34
CA LEU A 42 -4.34 -6.77 -3.37
C LEU A 42 -2.82 -6.93 -3.34
N ILE A 43 -2.07 -6.13 -4.11
CA ILE A 43 -0.60 -6.14 -4.09
C ILE A 43 -0.10 -5.84 -2.66
N GLY A 44 -0.57 -4.76 -2.04
CA GLY A 44 -0.18 -4.40 -0.67
C GLY A 44 -0.54 -5.47 0.35
N LEU A 45 -1.73 -6.07 0.24
CA LEU A 45 -2.18 -7.15 1.12
C LEU A 45 -1.30 -8.40 1.00
N LEU A 46 -1.02 -8.83 -0.23
CA LEU A 46 -0.25 -10.05 -0.53
C LEU A 46 1.25 -9.86 -0.29
N ALA A 47 1.80 -8.68 -0.60
CA ALA A 47 3.19 -8.35 -0.34
C ALA A 47 3.46 -7.96 1.13
N ASN A 48 2.44 -8.00 2.01
CA ASN A 48 2.54 -7.59 3.41
C ASN A 48 3.00 -6.14 3.60
N GLY A 49 2.66 -5.25 2.66
CA GLY A 49 3.01 -3.83 2.66
C GLY A 49 1.83 -2.95 3.06
N HIS A 50 2.13 -1.70 3.44
CA HIS A 50 1.14 -0.67 3.74
C HIS A 50 1.01 0.28 2.55
N ILE A 51 -0.13 0.95 2.44
CA ILE A 51 -0.49 1.76 1.27
C ILE A 51 -0.80 3.19 1.70
N LEU A 52 -0.21 4.15 1.00
CA LEU A 52 -0.57 5.56 1.09
C LEU A 52 -1.44 5.91 -0.12
N LEU A 53 -2.65 6.39 0.12
CA LEU A 53 -3.54 6.87 -0.93
C LEU A 53 -3.52 8.39 -1.00
N GLU A 54 -3.28 8.91 -2.18
CA GLU A 54 -3.43 10.32 -2.48
C GLU A 54 -4.61 10.52 -3.42
N GLY A 55 -5.51 11.42 -3.09
CA GLY A 55 -6.67 11.70 -3.94
C GLY A 55 -7.76 12.45 -3.22
N MET A 56 -8.66 13.03 -4.00
CA MET A 56 -9.79 13.81 -3.53
C MET A 56 -10.71 13.01 -2.60
N PRO A 57 -11.45 13.66 -1.69
CA PRO A 57 -12.51 13.02 -0.94
C PRO A 57 -13.61 12.50 -1.88
N GLY A 58 -14.36 11.49 -1.41
CA GLY A 58 -15.48 10.93 -2.20
C GLY A 58 -15.12 9.87 -3.25
N LEU A 59 -13.85 9.47 -3.38
CA LEU A 59 -13.39 8.50 -4.37
C LEU A 59 -13.41 7.04 -3.88
N ALA A 60 -14.38 6.67 -3.07
CA ALA A 60 -14.64 5.31 -2.57
C ALA A 60 -13.49 4.64 -1.78
N LYS A 61 -12.49 5.40 -1.28
CA LYS A 61 -11.34 4.87 -0.53
C LYS A 61 -11.77 4.05 0.69
N THR A 62 -12.66 4.60 1.52
CA THR A 62 -13.21 3.91 2.70
C THR A 62 -14.02 2.67 2.31
N LEU A 63 -14.80 2.77 1.23
CA LEU A 63 -15.60 1.66 0.74
C LEU A 63 -14.71 0.51 0.28
N ALA A 64 -13.58 0.80 -0.39
CA ALA A 64 -12.67 -0.20 -0.91
C ALA A 64 -12.05 -1.07 0.21
N ILE A 65 -11.44 -0.44 1.23
CA ILE A 65 -10.81 -1.21 2.30
C ILE A 65 -11.83 -1.92 3.20
N ASN A 66 -12.98 -1.29 3.46
CA ASN A 66 -14.04 -1.93 4.25
C ASN A 66 -14.64 -3.14 3.51
N SER A 67 -14.81 -3.05 2.19
CA SER A 67 -15.27 -4.16 1.37
C SER A 67 -14.25 -5.30 1.35
N LEU A 68 -12.97 -4.99 1.19
CA LEU A 68 -11.90 -5.98 1.25
C LEU A 68 -11.86 -6.68 2.62
N ALA A 69 -12.02 -5.93 3.71
CA ALA A 69 -12.07 -6.49 5.07
C ALA A 69 -13.24 -7.48 5.24
N LYS A 70 -14.42 -7.16 4.72
CA LYS A 70 -15.58 -8.05 4.76
C LYS A 70 -15.38 -9.32 3.92
N ILE A 71 -14.76 -9.19 2.74
CA ILE A 71 -14.48 -10.32 1.85
C ILE A 71 -13.55 -11.33 2.55
N VAL A 72 -12.59 -10.84 3.34
CA VAL A 72 -11.55 -11.65 4.04
C VAL A 72 -11.96 -12.00 5.47
N ASP A 73 -13.19 -11.69 5.91
CA ASP A 73 -13.64 -11.86 7.29
C ASP A 73 -12.69 -11.23 8.33
N ALA A 74 -12.13 -10.09 8.01
CA ALA A 74 -11.13 -9.40 8.80
C ALA A 74 -11.74 -8.21 9.55
N LYS A 75 -11.23 -7.92 10.75
CA LYS A 75 -11.66 -6.76 11.53
C LYS A 75 -11.16 -5.47 10.87
N PHE A 76 -12.09 -4.56 10.60
CA PHE A 76 -11.83 -3.23 10.04
C PHE A 76 -11.94 -2.15 11.13
N SER A 77 -11.05 -1.15 11.07
CA SER A 77 -11.14 0.06 11.88
C SER A 77 -10.83 1.29 11.03
N ARG A 78 -11.66 2.33 11.13
CA ARG A 78 -11.40 3.65 10.56
C ARG A 78 -10.97 4.59 11.66
N ILE A 79 -9.89 5.30 11.45
CA ILE A 79 -9.33 6.29 12.36
C ILE A 79 -9.23 7.60 11.60
N GLN A 80 -10.04 8.58 12.00
CA GLN A 80 -9.97 9.93 11.44
C GLN A 80 -8.85 10.69 12.16
N PHE A 81 -7.86 11.15 11.42
CA PHE A 81 -6.77 11.93 11.97
C PHE A 81 -7.18 13.40 12.07
N THR A 82 -7.05 13.97 13.27
CA THR A 82 -7.41 15.34 13.60
C THR A 82 -6.30 16.01 14.39
N PRO A 83 -6.23 17.36 14.46
CA PRO A 83 -5.18 18.05 15.17
C PRO A 83 -5.12 17.78 16.68
N ASP A 84 -6.23 17.38 17.27
CA ASP A 84 -6.39 17.07 18.71
C ASP A 84 -6.17 15.60 19.06
N LEU A 85 -5.99 14.72 18.05
CA LEU A 85 -5.75 13.30 18.28
C LEU A 85 -4.45 13.06 19.05
N LEU A 86 -4.48 12.15 20.01
CA LEU A 86 -3.33 11.74 20.80
C LEU A 86 -2.86 10.33 20.43
N PRO A 87 -1.57 10.00 20.62
CA PRO A 87 -1.08 8.63 20.42
C PRO A 87 -1.87 7.56 21.21
N ALA A 88 -2.31 7.91 22.44
CA ALA A 88 -3.12 7.03 23.27
C ALA A 88 -4.49 6.71 22.68
N ASP A 89 -5.08 7.62 21.90
CA ASP A 89 -6.36 7.38 21.20
C ASP A 89 -6.20 6.34 20.10
N LEU A 90 -5.00 6.23 19.53
CA LEU A 90 -4.65 5.26 18.49
C LEU A 90 -4.32 3.89 19.07
N VAL A 91 -3.35 3.84 20.01
CA VAL A 91 -2.79 2.59 20.53
C VAL A 91 -3.55 2.06 21.73
N GLY A 92 -4.19 2.93 22.50
CA GLY A 92 -4.84 2.59 23.74
C GLY A 92 -4.11 3.13 24.98
N THR A 93 -4.68 2.93 26.13
CA THR A 93 -4.20 3.47 27.41
C THR A 93 -4.50 2.56 28.57
N MET A 94 -3.84 2.81 29.70
CA MET A 94 -4.19 2.20 30.99
C MET A 94 -5.28 3.03 31.66
N ILE A 95 -6.35 2.39 32.12
CA ILE A 95 -7.47 3.02 32.82
C ILE A 95 -7.55 2.39 34.20
N TYR A 96 -7.63 3.22 35.24
CA TYR A 96 -7.88 2.74 36.60
C TYR A 96 -9.34 2.30 36.74
N SER A 97 -9.55 1.04 37.10
CA SER A 97 -10.86 0.45 37.38
C SER A 97 -11.16 0.56 38.85
N GLN A 98 -12.06 1.45 39.26
CA GLN A 98 -12.49 1.58 40.64
C GLN A 98 -13.13 0.28 41.19
N LYS A 99 -13.74 -0.50 40.29
CA LYS A 99 -14.40 -1.77 40.67
C LYS A 99 -13.42 -2.87 41.05
N ASN A 100 -12.24 -2.90 40.39
CA ASN A 100 -11.23 -3.93 40.60
C ASN A 100 -10.03 -3.38 41.37
N GLU A 101 -10.02 -2.11 41.73
CA GLU A 101 -8.91 -1.36 42.36
C GLU A 101 -7.56 -1.56 41.67
N ASP A 102 -7.59 -1.73 40.33
CA ASP A 102 -6.42 -2.03 39.52
C ASP A 102 -6.46 -1.32 38.15
N PHE A 103 -5.30 -1.22 37.50
CA PHE A 103 -5.17 -0.67 36.17
C PHE A 103 -5.52 -1.72 35.10
N GLN A 104 -6.41 -1.35 34.19
CA GLN A 104 -6.81 -2.19 33.05
C GLN A 104 -6.37 -1.55 31.75
N ILE A 105 -5.86 -2.37 30.83
CA ILE A 105 -5.47 -1.92 29.51
C ILE A 105 -6.70 -1.86 28.61
N LYS A 106 -6.99 -0.67 28.12
CA LYS A 106 -7.98 -0.44 27.05
C LYS A 106 -7.24 -0.31 25.72
N LYS A 107 -7.33 -1.36 24.89
CA LYS A 107 -6.76 -1.38 23.56
C LYS A 107 -7.44 -0.35 22.64
N GLY A 108 -6.65 0.37 21.85
CA GLY A 108 -7.11 1.37 20.88
C GLY A 108 -7.58 0.76 19.56
N PRO A 109 -8.05 1.61 18.63
CA PRO A 109 -8.60 1.18 17.34
C PRO A 109 -7.56 0.53 16.40
N ILE A 110 -6.26 0.67 16.68
CA ILE A 110 -5.19 0.03 15.90
C ILE A 110 -5.21 -1.51 15.99
N PHE A 111 -5.89 -2.07 17.00
CA PHE A 111 -6.05 -3.52 17.15
C PHE A 111 -7.15 -4.08 16.24
N ALA A 112 -6.93 -3.91 14.94
CA ALA A 112 -7.74 -4.46 13.86
C ALA A 112 -6.81 -4.94 12.74
N ASN A 113 -7.32 -5.81 11.87
CA ASN A 113 -6.56 -6.33 10.74
C ASN A 113 -6.34 -5.27 9.65
N PHE A 114 -7.40 -4.53 9.33
CA PHE A 114 -7.38 -3.51 8.30
C PHE A 114 -7.71 -2.15 8.92
N ILE A 115 -6.78 -1.22 8.75
CA ILE A 115 -6.88 0.14 9.27
C ILE A 115 -6.98 1.11 8.11
N LEU A 116 -8.00 1.96 8.15
CA LEU A 116 -8.03 3.19 7.36
C LEU A 116 -7.60 4.35 8.27
N ALA A 117 -6.38 4.86 8.06
CA ALA A 117 -5.89 6.09 8.67
C ALA A 117 -6.27 7.26 7.76
N ASP A 118 -7.44 7.85 8.03
CA ASP A 118 -8.02 8.86 7.15
C ASP A 118 -7.45 10.25 7.46
N GLU A 119 -6.93 10.94 6.43
CA GLU A 119 -6.30 12.25 6.50
C GLU A 119 -5.11 12.30 7.47
N ILE A 120 -4.16 11.36 7.32
CA ILE A 120 -3.01 11.20 8.22
C ILE A 120 -2.20 12.49 8.43
N ASN A 121 -2.16 13.36 7.41
CA ASN A 121 -1.47 14.65 7.45
C ASN A 121 -2.19 15.73 8.29
N ARG A 122 -3.38 15.47 8.83
CA ARG A 122 -4.10 16.41 9.71
C ARG A 122 -3.73 16.28 11.20
N SER A 123 -3.00 15.27 11.58
CA SER A 123 -2.59 15.08 12.98
C SER A 123 -1.13 15.47 13.22
N PRO A 124 -0.78 15.81 14.47
CA PRO A 124 0.59 16.13 14.85
C PRO A 124 1.56 14.95 14.60
N ALA A 125 2.84 15.27 14.39
CA ALA A 125 3.89 14.29 14.08
C ALA A 125 4.00 13.14 15.11
N LYS A 126 3.65 13.37 16.38
CA LYS A 126 3.66 12.33 17.43
C LYS A 126 2.66 11.21 17.14
N VAL A 127 1.48 11.55 16.65
CA VAL A 127 0.42 10.56 16.30
C VAL A 127 0.80 9.81 15.04
N GLN A 128 1.28 10.54 14.02
CA GLN A 128 1.80 9.93 12.80
C GLN A 128 2.91 8.93 13.13
N SER A 129 3.86 9.30 13.97
CA SER A 129 4.97 8.43 14.40
C SER A 129 4.48 7.17 15.11
N ALA A 130 3.47 7.26 15.97
CA ALA A 130 2.90 6.11 16.66
C ALA A 130 2.27 5.10 15.68
N LEU A 131 1.54 5.58 14.65
CA LEU A 131 1.01 4.71 13.60
C LEU A 131 2.14 4.04 12.81
N LEU A 132 3.13 4.82 12.38
CA LEU A 132 4.23 4.33 11.55
C LEU A 132 5.15 3.35 12.29
N GLU A 133 5.32 3.53 13.61
CA GLU A 133 6.00 2.55 14.46
C GLU A 133 5.22 1.25 14.54
N ALA A 134 3.92 1.31 14.81
CA ALA A 134 3.06 0.14 14.84
C ALA A 134 3.02 -0.60 13.48
N MET A 135 3.07 0.13 12.36
CA MET A 135 3.17 -0.46 11.02
C MET A 135 4.47 -1.26 10.83
N GLN A 136 5.58 -0.73 11.33
CA GLN A 136 6.90 -1.33 11.17
C GLN A 136 7.11 -2.51 12.12
N GLU A 137 6.80 -2.32 13.41
CA GLU A 137 7.08 -3.29 14.46
C GLU A 137 6.01 -4.39 14.57
N ARG A 138 4.81 -4.18 13.98
CA ARG A 138 3.65 -5.10 14.08
C ARG A 138 3.23 -5.37 15.52
N GLN A 139 3.59 -4.47 16.42
CA GLN A 139 3.26 -4.52 17.84
C GLN A 139 3.20 -3.10 18.41
N VAL A 140 2.54 -2.96 19.55
CA VAL A 140 2.46 -1.70 20.31
C VAL A 140 2.67 -1.98 21.80
N THR A 141 3.28 -1.02 22.50
CA THR A 141 3.48 -1.08 23.95
C THR A 141 2.51 -0.12 24.63
N ILE A 142 1.76 -0.62 25.60
CA ILE A 142 0.83 0.15 26.43
C ILE A 142 1.26 -0.01 27.89
N GLY A 143 1.72 1.07 28.52
CA GLY A 143 2.35 0.97 29.84
C GLY A 143 3.63 0.14 29.79
N THR A 144 3.62 -1.00 30.48
CA THR A 144 4.76 -1.94 30.53
C THR A 144 4.58 -3.18 29.65
N GLU A 145 3.43 -3.33 28.99
CA GLU A 145 3.09 -4.53 28.23
C GLU A 145 3.13 -4.27 26.72
N THR A 146 3.71 -5.24 25.98
CA THR A 146 3.78 -5.21 24.50
C THR A 146 2.79 -6.20 23.92
N PHE A 147 1.98 -5.73 22.98
CA PHE A 147 0.92 -6.50 22.32
C PHE A 147 1.20 -6.58 20.82
N LYS A 148 1.18 -7.79 20.28
CA LYS A 148 1.21 -8.00 18.82
C LYS A 148 -0.11 -7.53 18.20
N LEU A 149 -0.01 -6.94 17.03
CA LEU A 149 -1.17 -6.60 16.21
C LEU A 149 -1.71 -7.85 15.48
N PRO A 150 -3.01 -7.88 15.18
CA PRO A 150 -3.60 -9.04 14.50
C PRO A 150 -3.06 -9.18 13.07
N GLU A 151 -2.90 -10.40 12.58
CA GLU A 151 -2.50 -10.69 11.21
C GLU A 151 -3.68 -11.25 10.39
N PRO A 152 -3.77 -10.93 9.09
CA PRO A 152 -2.95 -9.97 8.35
C PRO A 152 -3.18 -8.53 8.84
N PHE A 153 -2.13 -7.72 8.90
CA PHE A 153 -2.24 -6.31 9.29
C PHE A 153 -1.93 -5.42 8.08
N LEU A 154 -2.91 -4.64 7.64
CA LEU A 154 -2.80 -3.70 6.53
C LEU A 154 -3.27 -2.31 6.97
N VAL A 155 -2.40 -1.32 6.83
CA VAL A 155 -2.76 0.09 6.97
C VAL A 155 -2.86 0.72 5.60
N MET A 156 -4.00 1.35 5.35
CA MET A 156 -4.22 2.25 4.23
C MET A 156 -4.38 3.66 4.81
N ALA A 157 -3.37 4.51 4.59
CA ALA A 157 -3.42 5.91 4.99
C ALA A 157 -3.88 6.77 3.81
N THR A 158 -4.65 7.83 4.08
CA THR A 158 -5.07 8.78 3.05
C THR A 158 -4.45 10.15 3.28
N GLN A 159 -4.14 10.83 2.18
CA GLN A 159 -3.76 12.24 2.15
C GLN A 159 -4.63 12.97 1.13
N ASN A 160 -5.03 14.20 1.48
CA ASN A 160 -5.69 15.09 0.54
C ASN A 160 -4.63 16.08 0.00
N PRO A 161 -4.32 16.07 -1.30
CA PRO A 161 -3.26 16.92 -1.86
C PRO A 161 -3.64 18.41 -1.92
N ILE A 162 -4.93 18.75 -1.84
CA ILE A 162 -5.42 20.13 -2.01
C ILE A 162 -5.49 20.88 -0.67
N GLU A 163 -5.78 20.19 0.42
CA GLU A 163 -5.85 20.81 1.74
C GLU A 163 -4.45 21.01 2.30
N GLN A 164 -3.97 22.27 2.26
CA GLN A 164 -2.67 22.66 2.83
C GLN A 164 -2.78 23.33 4.21
N GLU A 165 -3.91 24.00 4.48
CA GLU A 165 -4.13 24.66 5.79
C GLU A 165 -4.37 23.63 6.90
N GLY A 166 -3.64 23.79 8.02
CA GLY A 166 -3.78 22.91 9.19
C GLY A 166 -3.24 21.50 8.98
N THR A 167 -2.35 21.30 8.00
CA THR A 167 -1.73 20.00 7.74
C THR A 167 -0.28 19.94 8.25
N TYR A 168 0.12 18.74 8.64
CA TYR A 168 1.47 18.38 9.04
C TYR A 168 2.01 17.38 8.01
N PRO A 169 2.81 17.80 7.02
CA PRO A 169 3.33 16.91 6.01
C PRO A 169 4.15 15.78 6.64
N LEU A 170 3.99 14.57 6.13
CA LEU A 170 4.83 13.44 6.55
C LEU A 170 6.26 13.67 6.06
N PRO A 171 7.28 13.58 6.94
CA PRO A 171 8.66 13.56 6.49
C PRO A 171 8.95 12.41 5.53
N GLU A 172 9.86 12.62 4.59
CA GLU A 172 10.22 11.65 3.55
C GLU A 172 10.57 10.27 4.11
N ALA A 173 11.38 10.22 5.18
CA ALA A 173 11.74 8.97 5.87
C ALA A 173 10.54 8.22 6.46
N GLN A 174 9.43 8.92 6.71
CA GLN A 174 8.18 8.34 7.18
C GLN A 174 7.32 7.84 6.02
N VAL A 175 7.26 8.57 4.92
CA VAL A 175 6.54 8.16 3.71
C VAL A 175 7.18 6.92 3.08
N ASP A 176 8.52 6.76 3.16
CA ASP A 176 9.26 5.57 2.68
C ASP A 176 8.85 4.24 3.38
N ARG A 177 8.14 4.31 4.52
CA ARG A 177 7.58 3.13 5.21
C ARG A 177 6.35 2.53 4.51
N PHE A 178 5.66 3.30 3.70
CA PHE A 178 4.60 2.78 2.85
C PHE A 178 5.21 2.06 1.64
N MET A 179 4.73 0.86 1.36
CA MET A 179 5.20 0.10 0.20
C MET A 179 4.78 0.76 -1.10
N LEU A 180 3.52 1.18 -1.17
CA LEU A 180 2.90 1.78 -2.35
C LEU A 180 2.34 3.16 -2.00
N LYS A 181 2.51 4.12 -2.91
CA LYS A 181 1.73 5.37 -2.95
C LYS A 181 0.86 5.34 -4.20
N VAL A 182 -0.45 5.25 -4.02
CA VAL A 182 -1.44 5.14 -5.09
C VAL A 182 -2.18 6.45 -5.23
N VAL A 183 -2.18 7.00 -6.45
CA VAL A 183 -2.95 8.20 -6.79
C VAL A 183 -4.32 7.77 -7.28
N VAL A 184 -5.36 8.18 -6.56
CA VAL A 184 -6.75 7.85 -6.89
C VAL A 184 -7.36 9.00 -7.67
N THR A 185 -7.73 8.72 -8.92
CA THR A 185 -8.33 9.70 -9.83
C THR A 185 -9.85 9.60 -9.87
N TYR A 186 -10.50 10.60 -10.46
CA TYR A 186 -11.94 10.57 -10.68
C TYR A 186 -12.36 9.41 -11.58
N PRO A 187 -13.55 8.81 -11.35
CA PRO A 187 -14.10 7.81 -12.24
C PRO A 187 -14.39 8.40 -13.62
N LYS A 188 -14.42 7.54 -14.63
CA LYS A 188 -14.81 7.95 -15.98
C LYS A 188 -16.29 8.28 -16.04
N LYS A 189 -16.70 9.10 -17.01
CA LYS A 189 -18.09 9.55 -17.19
C LYS A 189 -19.12 8.39 -17.19
N GLU A 190 -18.79 7.28 -17.82
CA GLU A 190 -19.69 6.12 -17.87
C GLU A 190 -19.76 5.39 -16.50
N GLU A 191 -18.66 5.40 -15.75
CA GLU A 191 -18.60 4.85 -14.39
C GLU A 191 -19.44 5.70 -13.42
N GLU A 192 -19.40 7.04 -13.55
CA GLU A 192 -20.28 7.93 -12.74
C GLU A 192 -21.76 7.66 -12.99
N LYS A 193 -22.16 7.40 -14.23
CA LYS A 193 -23.55 7.01 -14.53
C LYS A 193 -23.96 5.73 -13.80
N LEU A 194 -23.05 4.75 -13.73
CA LEU A 194 -23.29 3.51 -12.99
C LEU A 194 -23.39 3.77 -11.48
N ILE A 195 -22.52 4.62 -10.93
CA ILE A 195 -22.55 5.03 -9.52
C ILE A 195 -23.91 5.68 -9.19
N ILE A 196 -24.41 6.60 -10.04
CA ILE A 196 -25.72 7.23 -9.87
C ILE A 196 -26.83 6.17 -9.87
N ARG A 197 -26.81 5.24 -10.82
CA ARG A 197 -27.84 4.19 -10.91
C ARG A 197 -27.85 3.30 -9.67
N MET A 198 -26.68 2.87 -9.20
CA MET A 198 -26.55 2.04 -7.99
C MET A 198 -27.07 2.76 -6.74
N ASN A 199 -26.83 4.08 -6.64
CA ASN A 199 -27.30 4.86 -5.49
C ASN A 199 -28.81 5.18 -5.55
N ASN A 200 -29.38 5.31 -6.74
CA ASN A 200 -30.80 5.63 -6.90
C ASN A 200 -31.73 4.44 -6.63
N THR A 201 -31.26 3.21 -6.70
CA THR A 201 -32.08 2.00 -6.40
C THR A 201 -32.31 1.79 -4.90
N GLY A 202 -31.53 2.46 -4.03
CA GLY A 202 -31.57 2.24 -2.58
C GLY A 202 -31.04 0.87 -2.12
N GLU A 203 -30.72 -0.01 -3.05
CA GLU A 203 -30.09 -1.31 -2.79
C GLU A 203 -28.59 -1.20 -2.98
N TYR A 204 -27.85 -1.13 -1.88
CA TYR A 204 -26.39 -1.17 -1.92
C TYR A 204 -25.92 -2.62 -1.91
N PRO A 205 -25.32 -3.13 -2.99
CA PRO A 205 -24.78 -4.46 -2.98
C PRO A 205 -23.69 -4.58 -1.89
N LYS A 206 -23.74 -5.68 -1.14
CA LYS A 206 -22.74 -5.97 -0.11
C LYS A 206 -21.85 -7.09 -0.62
N PRO A 207 -20.54 -6.99 -0.41
CA PRO A 207 -19.66 -8.09 -0.76
C PRO A 207 -19.91 -9.26 0.18
N SER A 208 -19.78 -10.48 -0.35
CA SER A 208 -19.87 -11.71 0.43
C SER A 208 -18.50 -12.01 1.06
N THR A 209 -18.51 -12.60 2.24
CA THR A 209 -17.32 -13.18 2.85
C THR A 209 -16.94 -14.46 2.11
N VAL A 210 -15.74 -14.54 1.56
CA VAL A 210 -15.27 -15.66 0.74
C VAL A 210 -13.94 -16.25 1.19
N LEU A 211 -13.23 -15.55 2.08
CA LEU A 211 -11.92 -15.94 2.62
C LEU A 211 -11.85 -15.69 4.11
N LYS A 212 -10.86 -16.33 4.74
CA LYS A 212 -10.46 -16.07 6.12
C LYS A 212 -9.09 -15.39 6.17
N PRO A 213 -8.75 -14.70 7.28
CA PRO A 213 -7.43 -14.11 7.47
C PRO A 213 -6.26 -15.09 7.23
N GLU A 214 -6.43 -16.36 7.63
CA GLU A 214 -5.43 -17.40 7.47
C GLU A 214 -5.13 -17.72 6.00
N ASP A 215 -6.11 -17.59 5.11
CA ASP A 215 -5.92 -17.80 3.66
C ASP A 215 -4.98 -16.74 3.08
N ILE A 216 -5.07 -15.50 3.56
CA ILE A 216 -4.15 -14.43 3.15
C ILE A 216 -2.74 -14.68 3.66
N ILE A 217 -2.60 -15.15 4.92
CA ILE A 217 -1.29 -15.48 5.49
C ILE A 217 -0.62 -16.57 4.67
N ARG A 218 -1.36 -17.65 4.34
CA ARG A 218 -0.86 -18.73 3.46
C ARG A 218 -0.49 -18.21 2.08
N ALA A 219 -1.30 -17.34 1.48
CA ALA A 219 -1.02 -16.77 0.17
C ALA A 219 0.27 -15.91 0.19
N ARG A 220 0.57 -15.19 1.27
CA ARG A 220 1.82 -14.44 1.43
C ARG A 220 3.06 -15.33 1.39
N GLU A 221 2.98 -16.54 1.96
CA GLU A 221 4.07 -17.51 1.89
C GLU A 221 4.30 -17.94 0.43
N VAL A 222 3.22 -18.25 -0.28
CA VAL A 222 3.29 -18.64 -1.69
C VAL A 222 3.82 -17.49 -2.58
N VAL A 223 3.45 -16.25 -2.29
CA VAL A 223 3.99 -15.06 -2.99
C VAL A 223 5.51 -14.94 -2.80
N ARG A 224 6.03 -15.26 -1.61
CA ARG A 224 7.49 -15.26 -1.37
C ARG A 224 8.22 -16.29 -2.24
N ASP A 225 7.57 -17.43 -2.49
CA ASP A 225 8.11 -18.53 -3.30
C ASP A 225 8.12 -18.20 -4.81
N VAL A 226 7.42 -17.16 -5.27
CA VAL A 226 7.47 -16.72 -6.67
C VAL A 226 8.93 -16.51 -7.09
N TYR A 227 9.34 -17.21 -8.15
CA TYR A 227 10.72 -17.17 -8.64
C TYR A 227 11.08 -15.79 -9.22
N MET A 228 12.24 -15.31 -8.87
CA MET A 228 12.83 -14.10 -9.44
C MET A 228 14.24 -14.42 -9.92
N ASP A 229 14.50 -14.24 -11.20
CA ASP A 229 15.80 -14.44 -11.80
C ASP A 229 16.78 -13.33 -11.39
N GLU A 230 18.07 -13.64 -11.28
CA GLU A 230 19.12 -12.66 -10.94
C GLU A 230 19.14 -11.46 -11.91
N LYS A 231 18.75 -11.67 -13.17
CA LYS A 231 18.63 -10.57 -14.15
C LYS A 231 17.52 -9.61 -13.80
N ILE A 232 16.40 -10.11 -13.26
CA ILE A 232 15.28 -9.26 -12.77
C ILE A 232 15.71 -8.54 -11.50
N GLU A 233 16.42 -9.20 -10.59
CA GLU A 233 16.99 -8.53 -9.40
C GLU A 233 17.92 -7.41 -9.79
N LYS A 234 18.82 -7.66 -10.75
CA LYS A 234 19.72 -6.64 -11.29
C LYS A 234 18.93 -5.49 -11.91
N TYR A 235 17.91 -5.78 -12.72
CA TYR A 235 17.05 -4.77 -13.35
C TYR A 235 16.39 -3.87 -12.31
N ILE A 236 15.82 -4.44 -11.22
CA ILE A 236 15.27 -3.69 -10.11
C ILE A 236 16.31 -2.78 -9.46
N VAL A 237 17.51 -3.31 -9.20
CA VAL A 237 18.61 -2.54 -8.62
C VAL A 237 19.03 -1.40 -9.54
N ASP A 238 19.16 -1.66 -10.84
CA ASP A 238 19.54 -0.65 -11.85
C ASP A 238 18.50 0.48 -11.92
N ILE A 239 17.19 0.18 -11.89
CA ILE A 239 16.12 1.19 -11.81
C ILE A 239 16.30 2.07 -10.58
N VAL A 240 16.51 1.48 -9.39
CA VAL A 240 16.65 2.26 -8.16
C VAL A 240 17.96 3.05 -8.14
N TYR A 241 19.06 2.49 -8.65
CA TYR A 241 20.34 3.21 -8.79
C TYR A 241 20.24 4.38 -9.77
N ALA A 242 19.51 4.24 -10.86
CA ALA A 242 19.25 5.32 -11.80
C ALA A 242 18.55 6.53 -11.16
N THR A 243 17.78 6.33 -10.07
CA THR A 243 17.22 7.44 -9.30
C THR A 243 18.28 8.22 -8.48
N ARG A 244 19.44 7.62 -8.19
CA ARG A 244 20.51 8.21 -7.36
C ARG A 244 21.65 8.76 -8.20
N THR A 245 22.00 8.03 -9.27
CA THR A 245 23.12 8.33 -10.18
C THR A 245 22.67 8.23 -11.63
N PRO A 246 21.72 9.09 -12.07
CA PRO A 246 21.13 9.00 -13.41
C PRO A 246 22.16 9.15 -14.52
N GLU A 247 23.27 9.85 -14.28
CA GLU A 247 24.37 10.03 -15.24
C GLU A 247 24.99 8.70 -15.68
N ASN A 248 25.00 7.68 -14.80
CA ASN A 248 25.54 6.35 -15.13
C ASN A 248 24.65 5.56 -16.10
N TYR A 249 23.42 5.99 -16.29
CA TYR A 249 22.42 5.38 -17.17
C TYR A 249 22.07 6.27 -18.39
N GLY A 250 22.95 7.23 -18.73
CA GLY A 250 22.74 8.15 -19.86
C GLY A 250 21.70 9.26 -19.61
N LEU A 251 21.26 9.42 -18.36
CA LEU A 251 20.20 10.34 -17.95
C LEU A 251 20.78 11.59 -17.24
N SER A 252 21.91 12.14 -17.75
CA SER A 252 22.60 13.27 -17.11
C SER A 252 21.71 14.48 -16.86
N LYS A 253 20.64 14.67 -17.64
CA LYS A 253 19.67 15.76 -17.48
C LYS A 253 18.90 15.65 -16.15
N LEU A 254 18.62 14.42 -15.70
CA LEU A 254 17.87 14.20 -14.46
C LEU A 254 18.67 14.51 -13.20
N LYS A 255 19.99 14.63 -13.29
CA LYS A 255 20.87 14.89 -12.13
C LYS A 255 20.51 16.16 -11.37
N ASN A 256 20.14 17.22 -12.08
CA ASN A 256 19.77 18.51 -11.49
C ASN A 256 18.29 18.56 -11.06
N LEU A 257 17.50 17.57 -11.46
CA LEU A 257 16.05 17.51 -11.20
C LEU A 257 15.71 16.64 -9.99
N ILE A 258 16.62 15.75 -9.57
CA ILE A 258 16.44 14.83 -8.45
C ILE A 258 17.24 15.33 -7.25
N SER A 259 16.57 15.63 -6.13
CA SER A 259 17.21 16.01 -4.87
C SER A 259 17.69 14.78 -4.08
N TYR A 260 16.92 13.69 -4.09
CA TYR A 260 17.29 12.38 -3.55
C TYR A 260 16.57 11.26 -4.30
N GLY A 261 17.20 10.10 -4.36
CA GLY A 261 16.64 8.90 -5.00
C GLY A 261 16.18 7.84 -4.00
N GLY A 262 15.65 6.74 -4.51
CA GLY A 262 15.10 5.64 -3.73
C GLY A 262 16.12 5.00 -2.79
N SER A 263 15.72 4.67 -1.57
CA SER A 263 16.52 3.91 -0.58
C SER A 263 16.56 2.40 -0.95
N PRO A 264 17.35 1.55 -0.26
CA PRO A 264 17.27 0.09 -0.44
C PRO A 264 15.85 -0.48 -0.20
N ARG A 265 15.00 0.23 0.57
CA ARG A 265 13.58 -0.12 0.72
C ARG A 265 12.83 -0.06 -0.61
N ALA A 266 13.22 0.83 -1.52
CA ALA A 266 12.64 0.89 -2.85
C ALA A 266 12.87 -0.42 -3.62
N SER A 267 14.11 -0.96 -3.61
CA SER A 267 14.44 -2.22 -4.27
C SER A 267 13.67 -3.40 -3.66
N ILE A 268 13.60 -3.46 -2.32
CA ILE A 268 12.83 -4.50 -1.60
C ILE A 268 11.34 -4.39 -1.94
N SER A 269 10.78 -3.18 -1.94
CA SER A 269 9.36 -2.95 -2.25
C SER A 269 9.04 -3.30 -3.70
N LEU A 270 9.90 -2.94 -4.66
CA LEU A 270 9.75 -3.32 -6.07
C LEU A 270 9.75 -4.84 -6.23
N ALA A 271 10.70 -5.54 -5.61
CA ALA A 271 10.80 -7.00 -5.69
C ALA A 271 9.55 -7.67 -5.12
N MET A 272 9.11 -7.26 -3.94
CA MET A 272 7.93 -7.85 -3.28
C MET A 272 6.63 -7.50 -4.01
N ALA A 273 6.47 -6.27 -4.49
CA ALA A 273 5.30 -5.86 -5.26
C ALA A 273 5.23 -6.57 -6.61
N ALA A 274 6.37 -6.74 -7.31
CA ALA A 274 6.45 -7.49 -8.56
C ALA A 274 6.11 -8.97 -8.38
N LYS A 275 6.57 -9.61 -7.29
CA LYS A 275 6.18 -10.99 -6.94
C LYS A 275 4.68 -11.10 -6.68
N ALA A 276 4.11 -10.17 -5.92
CA ALA A 276 2.66 -10.15 -5.66
C ALA A 276 1.87 -9.91 -6.95
N TYR A 277 2.36 -9.04 -7.84
CA TYR A 277 1.74 -8.79 -9.13
C TYR A 277 1.78 -10.04 -10.02
N ALA A 278 2.94 -10.73 -10.12
CA ALA A 278 3.07 -11.99 -10.84
C ALA A 278 2.10 -13.06 -10.31
N PHE A 279 1.96 -13.17 -8.98
CA PHE A 279 1.00 -14.06 -8.34
C PHE A 279 -0.45 -13.72 -8.73
N ILE A 280 -0.84 -12.44 -8.71
CA ILE A 280 -2.17 -11.97 -9.17
C ILE A 280 -2.39 -12.35 -10.64
N LYS A 281 -1.34 -12.29 -11.46
CA LYS A 281 -1.37 -12.71 -12.88
C LYS A 281 -1.19 -14.23 -13.07
N ARG A 282 -1.23 -15.01 -11.98
CA ARG A 282 -1.15 -16.48 -11.94
C ARG A 282 0.15 -17.05 -12.53
N ARG A 283 1.25 -16.34 -12.35
CA ARG A 283 2.58 -16.77 -12.79
C ARG A 283 3.49 -17.08 -11.62
N GLY A 284 4.25 -18.16 -11.73
CA GLY A 284 5.23 -18.62 -10.76
C GLY A 284 6.59 -17.91 -10.84
N TYR A 285 6.74 -16.95 -11.74
CA TYR A 285 7.96 -16.19 -11.93
C TYR A 285 7.68 -14.75 -12.31
N VAL A 286 8.61 -13.86 -11.96
CA VAL A 286 8.55 -12.42 -12.27
C VAL A 286 9.15 -12.17 -13.64
N ILE A 287 8.51 -11.29 -14.41
CA ILE A 287 9.01 -10.76 -15.69
C ILE A 287 9.24 -9.25 -15.57
N PRO A 288 10.02 -8.62 -16.47
CA PRO A 288 10.28 -7.17 -16.43
C PRO A 288 9.00 -6.32 -16.40
N GLU A 289 7.96 -6.76 -17.09
CA GLU A 289 6.66 -6.08 -17.15
C GLU A 289 5.98 -5.99 -15.78
N ASP A 290 6.22 -6.96 -14.88
CA ASP A 290 5.68 -6.91 -13.52
C ASP A 290 6.34 -5.81 -12.70
N VAL A 291 7.67 -5.65 -12.86
CA VAL A 291 8.41 -4.57 -12.22
C VAL A 291 7.93 -3.22 -12.74
N ARG A 292 7.73 -3.10 -14.06
CA ARG A 292 7.21 -1.88 -14.69
C ARG A 292 5.80 -1.54 -14.22
N ALA A 293 4.95 -2.55 -14.05
CA ALA A 293 3.55 -2.38 -13.64
C ALA A 293 3.41 -1.77 -12.23
N VAL A 294 4.38 -1.99 -11.35
CA VAL A 294 4.33 -1.49 -9.96
C VAL A 294 5.30 -0.34 -9.70
N ALA A 295 6.12 0.04 -10.70
CA ALA A 295 7.20 0.99 -10.53
C ALA A 295 6.73 2.38 -10.06
N TYR A 296 5.64 2.89 -10.62
CA TYR A 296 5.12 4.21 -10.26
C TYR A 296 4.65 4.25 -8.80
N GLU A 297 3.87 3.26 -8.38
CA GLU A 297 3.32 3.18 -7.03
C GLU A 297 4.41 3.00 -5.97
N VAL A 298 5.49 2.29 -6.33
CA VAL A 298 6.61 2.08 -5.41
C VAL A 298 7.56 3.27 -5.37
N LEU A 299 7.80 3.96 -6.48
CA LEU A 299 8.88 4.96 -6.58
C LEU A 299 8.43 6.41 -6.41
N ARG A 300 7.15 6.76 -6.74
CA ARG A 300 6.72 8.17 -6.78
C ARG A 300 6.88 8.94 -5.46
N HIS A 301 6.89 8.26 -4.33
CA HIS A 301 7.09 8.86 -3.01
C HIS A 301 8.50 8.66 -2.45
N ARG A 302 9.41 8.14 -3.28
CA ARG A 302 10.80 7.84 -2.92
C ARG A 302 11.82 8.62 -3.73
N ILE A 303 11.34 9.47 -4.62
CA ILE A 303 12.15 10.37 -5.44
C ILE A 303 11.76 11.80 -5.06
N GLY A 304 12.72 12.56 -4.53
CA GLY A 304 12.53 13.97 -4.25
C GLY A 304 12.90 14.82 -5.46
N LEU A 305 12.09 15.82 -5.74
CA LEU A 305 12.34 16.80 -6.78
C LEU A 305 13.16 17.97 -6.25
N THR A 306 13.89 18.64 -7.12
CA THR A 306 14.52 19.93 -6.84
C THR A 306 13.54 21.07 -7.15
N TYR A 307 13.79 22.27 -6.61
CA TYR A 307 13.01 23.45 -6.95
C TYR A 307 13.05 23.78 -8.46
N GLU A 308 14.15 23.42 -9.15
CA GLU A 308 14.26 23.55 -10.59
C GLU A 308 13.26 22.67 -11.33
N ALA A 309 13.14 21.40 -10.90
CA ALA A 309 12.16 20.46 -11.46
C ALA A 309 10.71 20.95 -11.24
N GLU A 310 10.41 21.45 -10.03
CA GLU A 310 9.09 21.99 -9.71
C GLU A 310 8.76 23.24 -10.55
N ALA A 311 9.73 24.14 -10.75
CA ALA A 311 9.57 25.33 -11.57
C ALA A 311 9.31 25.00 -13.06
N GLU A 312 9.88 23.87 -13.54
CA GLU A 312 9.67 23.34 -14.89
C GLU A 312 8.42 22.45 -15.01
N ASN A 313 7.64 22.29 -13.94
CA ASN A 313 6.48 21.39 -13.86
C ASN A 313 6.83 19.91 -14.16
N ILE A 314 8.04 19.49 -13.87
CA ILE A 314 8.46 18.10 -13.99
C ILE A 314 7.93 17.32 -12.78
N THR A 315 7.29 16.19 -13.04
CA THR A 315 6.73 15.33 -11.99
C THR A 315 7.63 14.12 -11.73
N THR A 316 7.45 13.48 -10.58
CA THR A 316 8.14 12.22 -10.27
C THR A 316 7.80 11.13 -11.27
N GLU A 317 6.57 11.10 -11.80
CA GLU A 317 6.14 10.19 -12.84
C GLU A 317 6.91 10.38 -14.15
N THR A 318 7.21 11.62 -14.51
CA THR A 318 8.05 11.94 -15.70
C THR A 318 9.44 11.35 -15.52
N ILE A 319 10.05 11.56 -14.35
CA ILE A 319 11.38 11.02 -14.01
C ILE A 319 11.38 9.50 -14.04
N ILE A 320 10.38 8.86 -13.41
CA ILE A 320 10.23 7.40 -13.41
C ILE A 320 10.10 6.87 -14.84
N SER A 321 9.30 7.53 -15.68
CA SER A 321 9.13 7.15 -17.10
C SER A 321 10.46 7.20 -17.86
N GLU A 322 11.26 8.26 -17.70
CA GLU A 322 12.56 8.37 -18.35
C GLU A 322 13.53 7.28 -17.88
N ILE A 323 13.58 7.00 -16.58
CA ILE A 323 14.41 5.93 -16.02
C ILE A 323 13.99 4.56 -16.58
N MET A 324 12.67 4.26 -16.58
CA MET A 324 12.15 2.99 -17.08
C MET A 324 12.40 2.78 -18.58
N ASN A 325 12.59 3.85 -19.33
CA ASN A 325 12.90 3.79 -20.77
C ASN A 325 14.41 3.70 -21.04
N ALA A 326 15.26 4.15 -20.12
CA ALA A 326 16.71 4.15 -20.29
C ALA A 326 17.39 2.89 -19.72
N VAL A 327 16.84 2.34 -18.63
CA VAL A 327 17.42 1.12 -18.02
C VAL A 327 17.14 -0.07 -18.92
N GLU A 328 18.22 -0.82 -19.24
CA GLU A 328 18.16 -1.99 -20.11
C GLU A 328 17.27 -3.09 -19.51
N VAL A 329 16.34 -3.57 -20.32
CA VAL A 329 15.43 -4.67 -19.94
C VAL A 329 16.13 -5.99 -20.20
N PRO A 330 16.18 -6.93 -19.22
CA PRO A 330 16.88 -8.19 -19.32
C PRO A 330 16.24 -9.20 -20.30
#